data_85aa98a67d32c4cb6e96c0a82172eb90
#
_entry.id   85aa98a67d32c4cb6e96c0a82172eb90
#
_cell.length_a   1.000
_cell.length_b   1.000
_cell.length_c   1.000
_cell.angle_alpha   90.00
_cell.angle_beta   90.00
_cell.angle_gamma   90.00
#
_symmetry.space_group_name_H-M   'P 1'
#
loop_
_entity.id
_entity.type
_entity.pdbx_description
1 polymer ?
#
loop_
_entity_poly.entity_id
_entity_poly.type
_entity_poly.pdbx_seq_one_letter_code
_entity_poly.pdbx_strand_id
1 'polypeptide(L)'
;IIMCDIDFYKPYNDTYGHIMGDSCLQSVAAALREGVKRPRDTIARYGGEEFVVILPETEREGAVHVAGLLIENVRARNIPHLAAPETGIVSVSVGVACARPGPEARPEELLNASDEALYRAKTAGRNRWSE
;
A
#
# COMPACT_ATOMS: atom_id res chain seq x y z
N ILE A 1 2.84 -6.27 -9.44
CA ILE A 1 3.29 -5.94 -8.08
C ILE A 1 2.62 -4.64 -7.62
N ILE A 2 2.36 -4.55 -6.33
CA ILE A 2 1.82 -3.35 -5.69
C ILE A 2 2.73 -2.99 -4.52
N MET A 3 3.20 -1.74 -4.49
CA MET A 3 3.87 -1.15 -3.34
C MET A 3 2.87 -0.25 -2.59
N CYS A 4 2.80 -0.38 -1.28
CA CYS A 4 1.86 0.35 -0.43
C CYS A 4 2.60 0.96 0.77
N ASP A 5 2.23 2.17 1.14
CA ASP A 5 2.84 2.91 2.26
C ASP A 5 1.75 3.65 3.06
N ILE A 6 1.87 3.62 4.40
CA ILE A 6 0.92 4.31 5.28
C ILE A 6 1.20 5.81 5.25
N ASP A 7 0.19 6.57 4.84
CA ASP A 7 0.27 8.01 4.74
C ASP A 7 0.51 8.67 6.10
N PHE A 8 1.51 9.56 6.18
CA PHE A 8 1.84 10.31 7.39
C PHE A 8 2.13 9.44 8.62
N TYR A 9 2.71 8.24 8.46
CA TYR A 9 2.94 7.31 9.57
C TYR A 9 3.91 7.87 10.61
N LYS A 10 4.98 8.58 10.21
CA LYS A 10 5.87 9.25 11.15
C LYS A 10 5.13 10.31 11.97
N PRO A 11 4.37 11.27 11.39
CA PRO A 11 3.49 12.17 12.15
C PRO A 11 2.47 11.46 13.05
N TYR A 12 1.97 10.28 12.66
CA TYR A 12 1.12 9.46 13.52
C TYR A 12 1.87 9.03 14.79
N ASN A 13 3.07 8.47 14.65
CA ASN A 13 3.91 8.06 15.77
C ASN A 13 4.28 9.25 16.68
N ASP A 14 4.60 10.39 16.08
CA ASP A 14 4.95 11.61 16.82
C ASP A 14 3.74 12.12 17.65
N THR A 15 2.52 11.88 17.20
CA THR A 15 1.28 12.31 17.85
C THR A 15 0.80 11.32 18.91
N TYR A 16 0.81 10.02 18.62
CA TYR A 16 0.17 8.99 19.43
C TYR A 16 1.15 8.06 20.16
N GLY A 17 2.45 8.16 19.84
CA GLY A 17 3.50 7.29 20.37
C GLY A 17 3.63 5.96 19.63
N HIS A 18 4.80 5.31 19.80
CA HIS A 18 5.15 4.10 19.06
C HIS A 18 4.23 2.90 19.34
N ILE A 19 3.69 2.77 20.58
CA ILE A 19 2.76 1.68 20.93
C ILE A 19 1.49 1.76 20.07
N MET A 20 0.95 2.97 19.92
CA MET A 20 -0.22 3.18 19.05
C MET A 20 0.14 3.02 17.57
N GLY A 21 1.36 3.41 17.18
CA GLY A 21 1.88 3.17 15.84
C GLY A 21 1.94 1.68 15.50
N ASP A 22 2.44 0.84 16.40
CA ASP A 22 2.48 -0.61 16.22
C ASP A 22 1.06 -1.20 16.08
N SER A 23 0.12 -0.73 16.90
CA SER A 23 -1.30 -1.13 16.79
C SER A 23 -1.92 -0.69 15.46
N CYS A 24 -1.57 0.51 14.99
CA CYS A 24 -1.98 1.02 13.67
C CYS A 24 -1.42 0.13 12.55
N LEU A 25 -0.12 -0.20 12.58
CA LEU A 25 0.52 -1.12 11.62
C LEU A 25 -0.19 -2.47 11.56
N GLN A 26 -0.50 -3.06 12.71
CA GLN A 26 -1.21 -4.35 12.78
C GLN A 26 -2.61 -4.26 12.17
N SER A 27 -3.34 -3.19 12.46
CA SER A 27 -4.68 -2.96 11.91
C SER A 27 -4.64 -2.76 10.39
N VAL A 28 -3.67 -1.97 9.89
CA VAL A 28 -3.46 -1.78 8.45
C VAL A 28 -3.06 -3.09 7.78
N ALA A 29 -2.13 -3.86 8.34
CA ALA A 29 -1.74 -5.16 7.79
C ALA A 29 -2.93 -6.12 7.69
N ALA A 30 -3.82 -6.13 8.68
CA ALA A 30 -5.05 -6.93 8.65
C ALA A 30 -5.99 -6.46 7.53
N ALA A 31 -6.19 -5.15 7.39
CA ALA A 31 -7.03 -4.56 6.34
C ALA A 31 -6.50 -4.87 4.92
N LEU A 32 -5.20 -4.75 4.72
CA LEU A 32 -4.55 -5.07 3.45
C LEU A 32 -4.72 -6.55 3.09
N ARG A 33 -4.56 -7.45 4.07
CA ARG A 33 -4.75 -8.90 3.88
C ARG A 33 -6.16 -9.26 3.43
N GLU A 34 -7.17 -8.53 3.86
CA GLU A 34 -8.56 -8.74 3.42
C GLU A 34 -8.78 -8.44 1.94
N GLY A 35 -7.94 -7.59 1.34
CA GLY A 35 -7.95 -7.29 -0.09
C GLY A 35 -7.24 -8.33 -0.96
N VAL A 36 -6.41 -9.20 -0.36
CA VAL A 36 -5.58 -10.19 -1.06
C VAL A 36 -6.18 -11.58 -0.81
N LYS A 37 -7.03 -12.07 -1.74
CA LYS A 37 -7.88 -13.25 -1.50
C LYS A 37 -7.44 -14.51 -2.23
N ARG A 38 -6.66 -14.40 -3.32
CA ARG A 38 -6.30 -15.58 -4.10
C ARG A 38 -5.15 -16.34 -3.42
N PRO A 39 -5.12 -17.68 -3.46
CA PRO A 39 -4.10 -18.49 -2.77
C PRO A 39 -2.66 -18.20 -3.22
N ARG A 40 -2.47 -17.71 -4.46
CA ARG A 40 -1.15 -17.39 -5.04
C ARG A 40 -0.72 -15.95 -4.79
N ASP A 41 -1.63 -15.09 -4.38
CA ASP A 41 -1.31 -13.71 -4.05
C ASP A 41 -0.59 -13.65 -2.71
N THR A 42 0.43 -12.83 -2.64
CA THR A 42 1.27 -12.71 -1.44
C THR A 42 1.30 -11.26 -0.99
N ILE A 43 1.18 -11.05 0.32
CA ILE A 43 1.41 -9.76 0.95
C ILE A 43 2.50 -9.91 2.01
N ALA A 44 3.43 -8.98 2.04
CA ALA A 44 4.48 -8.90 3.05
C ALA A 44 4.72 -7.45 3.48
N ARG A 45 5.19 -7.28 4.72
CA ARG A 45 5.78 -6.00 5.14
C ARG A 45 7.16 -5.88 4.52
N TYR A 46 7.37 -4.85 3.73
CA TYR A 46 8.64 -4.64 3.02
C TYR A 46 9.68 -3.96 3.93
N GLY A 47 9.26 -3.00 4.73
CA GLY A 47 10.09 -2.32 5.73
C GLY A 47 9.35 -1.14 6.35
N GLY A 48 9.62 -0.79 7.60
CA GLY A 48 8.96 0.35 8.25
C GLY A 48 7.42 0.29 8.15
N GLU A 49 6.83 1.25 7.47
CA GLU A 49 5.40 1.37 7.17
C GLU A 49 5.01 0.88 5.77
N GLU A 50 5.93 0.24 5.06
CA GLU A 50 5.75 -0.19 3.67
C GLU A 50 5.35 -1.66 3.58
N PHE A 51 4.44 -1.95 2.65
CA PHE A 51 3.96 -3.29 2.32
C PHE A 51 4.10 -3.53 0.82
N VAL A 52 4.35 -4.78 0.46
CA VAL A 52 4.37 -5.23 -0.93
C VAL A 52 3.34 -6.32 -1.14
N VAL A 53 2.63 -6.26 -2.26
CA VAL A 53 1.71 -7.30 -2.71
C VAL A 53 2.17 -7.81 -4.08
N ILE A 54 2.30 -9.13 -4.18
CA ILE A 54 2.66 -9.83 -5.41
C ILE A 54 1.41 -10.56 -5.90
N LEU A 55 1.01 -10.27 -7.13
CA LEU A 55 -0.20 -10.80 -7.77
C LEU A 55 0.22 -11.59 -9.04
N PRO A 56 0.61 -12.87 -8.91
CA PRO A 56 0.97 -13.68 -10.08
C PRO A 56 -0.21 -13.81 -11.05
N GLU A 57 0.11 -13.88 -12.36
CA GLU A 57 -0.90 -14.08 -13.41
C GLU A 57 -2.08 -13.10 -13.31
N THR A 58 -1.77 -11.82 -13.02
CA THR A 58 -2.78 -10.77 -12.89
C THR A 58 -2.50 -9.68 -13.90
N GLU A 59 -3.47 -9.41 -14.75
CA GLU A 59 -3.42 -8.30 -15.70
C GLU A 59 -3.57 -6.96 -14.98
N ARG A 60 -3.24 -5.88 -15.69
CA ARG A 60 -3.23 -4.51 -15.17
C ARG A 60 -4.54 -4.12 -14.47
N GLU A 61 -5.68 -4.37 -15.11
CA GLU A 61 -7.00 -4.03 -14.56
C GLU A 61 -7.28 -4.76 -13.25
N GLY A 62 -6.86 -6.02 -13.14
CA GLY A 62 -6.97 -6.80 -11.91
C GLY A 62 -6.09 -6.24 -10.79
N ALA A 63 -4.86 -5.81 -11.11
CA ALA A 63 -3.96 -5.21 -10.12
C ALA A 63 -4.49 -3.85 -9.63
N VAL A 64 -5.01 -3.02 -10.52
CA VAL A 64 -5.65 -1.73 -10.17
C VAL A 64 -6.90 -1.95 -9.31
N HIS A 65 -7.71 -2.96 -9.63
CA HIS A 65 -8.86 -3.32 -8.79
C HIS A 65 -8.44 -3.69 -7.37
N VAL A 66 -7.41 -4.53 -7.22
CA VAL A 66 -6.86 -4.88 -5.91
C VAL A 66 -6.34 -3.63 -5.19
N ALA A 67 -5.59 -2.75 -5.87
CA ALA A 67 -5.11 -1.51 -5.27
C ALA A 67 -6.24 -0.64 -4.71
N GLY A 68 -7.35 -0.51 -5.43
CA GLY A 68 -8.56 0.16 -4.94
C GLY A 68 -9.11 -0.49 -3.66
N LEU A 69 -9.23 -1.82 -3.64
CA LEU A 69 -9.70 -2.55 -2.45
C LEU A 69 -8.77 -2.36 -1.24
N LEU A 70 -7.45 -2.34 -1.44
CA LEU A 70 -6.50 -2.10 -0.35
C LEU A 70 -6.76 -0.75 0.32
N ILE A 71 -6.93 0.32 -0.47
CA ILE A 71 -7.20 1.67 0.03
C ILE A 71 -8.53 1.71 0.78
N GLU A 72 -9.60 1.15 0.20
CA GLU A 72 -10.92 1.13 0.80
C GLU A 72 -10.94 0.36 2.12
N ASN A 73 -10.30 -0.80 2.19
CA ASN A 73 -10.23 -1.62 3.40
C ASN A 73 -9.49 -0.91 4.55
N VAL A 74 -8.41 -0.17 4.23
CA VAL A 74 -7.69 0.62 5.25
C VAL A 74 -8.57 1.78 5.72
N ARG A 75 -9.20 2.52 4.82
CA ARG A 75 -10.13 3.61 5.18
C ARG A 75 -11.30 3.14 6.02
N ALA A 76 -11.83 1.96 5.72
CA ALA A 76 -12.94 1.36 6.48
C ALA A 76 -12.59 1.05 7.94
N ARG A 77 -11.29 0.95 8.31
CA ARG A 77 -10.86 0.85 9.71
C ARG A 77 -11.15 2.12 10.50
N ASN A 78 -11.32 3.24 9.84
CA ASN A 78 -11.66 4.54 10.44
C ASN A 78 -10.76 4.91 11.63
N ILE A 79 -9.46 4.62 11.55
CA ILE A 79 -8.47 4.89 12.61
C ILE A 79 -8.23 6.40 12.62
N PRO A 80 -8.48 7.11 13.73
CA PRO A 80 -8.27 8.55 13.81
C PRO A 80 -6.81 8.93 13.57
N HIS A 81 -6.55 9.98 12.80
CA HIS A 81 -5.22 10.50 12.52
C HIS A 81 -5.21 12.03 12.45
N LEU A 82 -4.99 12.68 13.60
CA LEU A 82 -5.04 14.14 13.72
C LEU A 82 -4.03 14.89 12.84
N ALA A 83 -2.91 14.25 12.53
CA ALA A 83 -1.87 14.83 11.66
C ALA A 83 -2.06 14.49 10.17
N ALA A 84 -3.18 13.87 9.76
CA ALA A 84 -3.56 13.68 8.37
C ALA A 84 -4.51 14.80 7.93
N PRO A 85 -4.02 15.84 7.21
CA PRO A 85 -4.75 17.10 7.06
C PRO A 85 -6.03 17.00 6.22
N GLU A 86 -6.10 16.02 5.31
CA GLU A 86 -7.22 15.92 4.37
C GLU A 86 -8.26 14.86 4.79
N THR A 87 -7.81 13.79 5.43
CA THR A 87 -8.67 12.64 5.72
C THR A 87 -9.13 12.56 7.17
N GLY A 88 -8.33 13.06 8.11
CA GLY A 88 -8.54 12.89 9.55
C GLY A 88 -8.43 11.44 10.04
N ILE A 89 -8.16 10.51 9.14
CA ILE A 89 -8.00 9.06 9.40
C ILE A 89 -6.76 8.52 8.72
N VAL A 90 -6.31 7.36 9.16
CA VAL A 90 -5.23 6.61 8.53
C VAL A 90 -5.63 6.20 7.11
N SER A 91 -4.74 6.47 6.16
CA SER A 91 -4.87 6.08 4.75
C SER A 91 -3.58 5.47 4.24
N VAL A 92 -3.61 4.94 3.04
CA VAL A 92 -2.44 4.41 2.33
C VAL A 92 -2.36 4.98 0.93
N SER A 93 -1.13 5.21 0.48
CA SER A 93 -0.82 5.45 -0.93
C SER A 93 -0.29 4.16 -1.55
N VAL A 94 -0.61 3.94 -2.82
CA VAL A 94 -0.37 2.67 -3.50
C VAL A 94 0.23 2.92 -4.88
N GLY A 95 1.33 2.23 -5.18
CA GLY A 95 1.94 2.18 -6.50
C GLY A 95 1.73 0.82 -7.16
N VAL A 96 1.26 0.79 -8.39
CA VAL A 96 0.98 -0.43 -9.15
C VAL A 96 1.96 -0.53 -10.32
N ALA A 97 2.58 -1.68 -10.51
CA ALA A 97 3.35 -1.98 -11.71
C ALA A 97 3.02 -3.39 -12.22
N CYS A 98 2.88 -3.52 -13.53
CA CYS A 98 2.59 -4.79 -14.19
C CYS A 98 3.62 -5.04 -15.29
N ALA A 99 4.09 -6.28 -15.38
CA ALA A 99 4.96 -6.73 -16.47
C ALA A 99 4.69 -8.20 -16.80
N ARG A 100 4.97 -8.56 -18.05
CA ARG A 100 5.11 -9.95 -18.48
C ARG A 100 6.61 -10.24 -18.52
N PRO A 101 7.17 -10.96 -17.53
CA PRO A 101 8.60 -11.17 -17.48
C PRO A 101 9.07 -12.05 -18.65
N GLY A 102 10.10 -11.57 -19.34
CA GLY A 102 10.88 -12.37 -20.30
C GLY A 102 12.06 -13.06 -19.61
N PRO A 103 12.87 -13.84 -20.37
CA PRO A 103 14.01 -14.58 -19.80
C PRO A 103 15.06 -13.72 -19.09
N GLU A 104 15.17 -12.46 -19.48
CA GLU A 104 16.15 -11.50 -18.91
C GLU A 104 15.51 -10.47 -17.97
N ALA A 105 14.23 -10.64 -17.63
CA ALA A 105 13.52 -9.70 -16.77
C ALA A 105 14.12 -9.72 -15.35
N ARG A 106 14.32 -8.54 -14.80
CA ARG A 106 14.85 -8.36 -13.44
C ARG A 106 13.73 -7.98 -12.49
N PRO A 107 13.55 -8.70 -11.38
CA PRO A 107 12.54 -8.35 -10.39
C PRO A 107 12.64 -6.91 -9.87
N GLU A 108 13.88 -6.39 -9.78
CA GLU A 108 14.16 -5.04 -9.30
C GLU A 108 13.56 -3.96 -10.21
N GLU A 109 13.46 -4.20 -11.52
CA GLU A 109 12.87 -3.24 -12.46
C GLU A 109 11.36 -3.06 -12.19
N LEU A 110 10.67 -4.16 -11.91
CA LEU A 110 9.25 -4.13 -11.59
C LEU A 110 9.01 -3.50 -10.20
N LEU A 111 9.89 -3.78 -9.25
CA LEU A 111 9.85 -3.17 -7.93
C LEU A 111 10.06 -1.65 -8.01
N ASN A 112 11.08 -1.19 -8.74
CA ASN A 112 11.36 0.23 -8.96
C ASN A 112 10.18 0.93 -9.65
N ALA A 113 9.57 0.31 -10.66
CA ALA A 113 8.40 0.88 -11.33
C ALA A 113 7.21 1.05 -10.37
N SER A 114 6.99 0.10 -9.45
CA SER A 114 5.94 0.23 -8.44
C SER A 114 6.25 1.30 -7.39
N ASP A 115 7.52 1.50 -7.04
CA ASP A 115 7.96 2.55 -6.13
C ASP A 115 7.81 3.95 -6.75
N GLU A 116 8.19 4.12 -8.02
CA GLU A 116 7.93 5.35 -8.77
C GLU A 116 6.44 5.68 -8.86
N ALA A 117 5.60 4.66 -9.06
CA ALA A 117 4.15 4.83 -9.06
C ALA A 117 3.64 5.25 -7.67
N LEU A 118 4.15 4.64 -6.59
CA LEU A 118 3.84 5.04 -5.22
C LEU A 118 4.23 6.50 -4.95
N TYR A 119 5.41 6.92 -5.41
CA TYR A 119 5.83 8.31 -5.31
C TYR A 119 4.84 9.25 -6.02
N ARG A 120 4.35 8.89 -7.23
CA ARG A 120 3.31 9.67 -7.93
C ARG A 120 2.01 9.75 -7.13
N ALA A 121 1.57 8.64 -6.51
CA ALA A 121 0.38 8.65 -5.65
C ALA A 121 0.54 9.60 -4.46
N LYS A 122 1.71 9.57 -3.80
CA LYS A 122 2.02 10.46 -2.66
C LYS A 122 2.06 11.94 -3.07
N THR A 123 2.67 12.27 -4.19
CA THR A 123 2.76 13.66 -4.69
C THR A 123 1.43 14.20 -5.22
N ALA A 124 0.56 13.33 -5.72
CA ALA A 124 -0.77 13.69 -6.19
C ALA A 124 -1.81 13.91 -5.06
N GLY A 125 -1.40 13.87 -3.78
CA GLY A 125 -2.28 14.14 -2.63
C GLY A 125 -2.60 12.92 -1.78
N ARG A 126 -1.86 11.82 -1.92
CA ARG A 126 -2.00 10.59 -1.09
C ARG A 126 -3.39 9.93 -1.17
N ASN A 127 -3.62 8.90 -0.33
CA ASN A 127 -4.91 8.20 -0.23
C ASN A 127 -5.46 7.75 -1.59
N ARG A 128 -4.58 7.27 -2.44
CA ARG A 128 -4.85 6.87 -3.84
C ARG A 128 -3.84 5.87 -4.36
N TRP A 129 -4.16 5.30 -5.49
CA TRP A 129 -3.19 4.54 -6.27
C TRP A 129 -2.68 5.34 -7.49
N SER A 130 -1.53 4.97 -7.99
CA SER A 130 -0.97 5.35 -9.29
C SER A 130 -0.28 4.15 -9.94
N GLU A 131 0.00 4.24 -11.22
CA GLU A 131 0.74 3.24 -12.01
C GLU A 131 1.78 3.89 -12.91
#